data_e14b83e9ce293b673ddc2645968dab8b
#
_entry.id   e14b83e9ce293b673ddc2645968dab8b
#
_cell.length_a   1.000
_cell.length_b   1.000
_cell.length_c   1.000
_cell.angle_alpha   90.00
_cell.angle_beta   90.00
_cell.angle_gamma   90.00
#
_symmetry.space_group_name_H-M   'P 1'
#
loop_
_entity.id
_entity.type
_entity.pdbx_description
1 polymer ?
#
loop_
_entity_poly.entity_id
_entity_poly.type
_entity_poly.pdbx_seq_one_letter_code
_entity_poly.pdbx_strand_id
1 'polypeptide(L)'
;MPIADMLINEASGHRVITFLDGNAGYNQIFMAEEDISKTAFRCAWFIGLFEWVVMTFGLKNAGATDQRAMNLIFHDLLGVILEVYIDDIVIKSAGLGNHLADLRLNLERMRRYGLKMNPFKCAFGVSAGKFLGFIIHEKGIEIEPKRVEAMKRVEAPTCKKDLQKFLGKVNYLRRFIFNLSGKISSFTPIFRLKDEAEFTWGQNNKSHLRRLRIICLRRQYLRCLREGSLLGFMWLQKIKLLVLF
;
A
#
# COMPACT_ATOMS: atom_id res chain seq x y z
N MET A 1 8.45 -4.17 -10.06
CA MET A 1 7.75 -3.54 -8.90
C MET A 1 7.82 -4.49 -7.71
N PRO A 2 8.22 -4.05 -6.52
CA PRO A 2 8.20 -4.88 -5.33
C PRO A 2 6.76 -5.22 -4.90
N ILE A 3 6.62 -6.27 -4.10
CA ILE A 3 5.32 -6.68 -3.58
C ILE A 3 5.01 -5.84 -2.34
N ALA A 4 3.98 -4.98 -2.43
CA ALA A 4 3.60 -4.07 -1.35
C ALA A 4 3.38 -4.77 0.01
N ASP A 5 2.76 -5.97 -0.01
CA ASP A 5 2.52 -6.75 1.21
C ASP A 5 3.83 -7.17 1.92
N MET A 6 4.90 -7.43 1.17
CA MET A 6 6.22 -7.75 1.74
C MET A 6 6.85 -6.52 2.38
N LEU A 7 6.86 -5.38 1.67
CA LEU A 7 7.42 -4.13 2.19
C LEU A 7 6.75 -3.68 3.49
N ILE A 8 5.42 -3.81 3.56
CA ILE A 8 4.66 -3.47 4.76
C ILE A 8 5.07 -4.38 5.94
N ASN A 9 5.28 -5.67 5.68
CA ASN A 9 5.71 -6.60 6.72
C ASN A 9 7.13 -6.27 7.21
N GLU A 10 8.06 -6.03 6.28
CA GLU A 10 9.45 -5.68 6.60
C GLU A 10 9.57 -4.32 7.32
N ALA A 11 8.71 -3.36 6.98
CA ALA A 11 8.69 -2.07 7.65
C ALA A 11 8.06 -2.10 9.05
N SER A 12 7.21 -3.10 9.35
CA SER A 12 6.56 -3.24 10.66
C SER A 12 7.47 -3.88 11.71
N GLY A 13 7.13 -3.74 12.99
CA GLY A 13 7.90 -4.35 14.09
C GLY A 13 9.12 -3.57 14.53
N HIS A 14 9.36 -2.38 14.01
CA HIS A 14 10.47 -1.51 14.39
C HIS A 14 10.01 -0.43 15.35
N ARG A 15 10.86 -0.13 16.36
CA ARG A 15 10.54 0.83 17.42
C ARG A 15 10.60 2.27 16.93
N VAL A 16 11.50 2.56 16.01
CA VAL A 16 11.70 3.90 15.46
C VAL A 16 11.67 3.83 13.94
N ILE A 17 10.84 4.63 13.34
CA ILE A 17 10.59 4.64 11.89
C ILE A 17 10.64 6.08 11.39
N THR A 18 11.21 6.31 10.23
CA THR A 18 11.13 7.58 9.50
C THR A 18 10.47 7.34 8.16
N PHE A 19 9.49 8.17 7.84
CA PHE A 19 8.79 8.17 6.55
C PHE A 19 9.23 9.37 5.75
N LEU A 20 9.71 9.13 4.54
CA LEU A 20 10.13 10.16 3.60
C LEU A 20 9.27 10.05 2.34
N ASP A 21 8.85 11.21 1.81
CA ASP A 21 8.04 11.31 0.58
C ASP A 21 8.85 12.09 -0.45
N GLY A 22 9.00 11.55 -1.64
CA GLY A 22 9.70 12.20 -2.75
C GLY A 22 8.98 13.46 -3.21
N ASN A 23 9.72 14.54 -3.46
CA ASN A 23 9.15 15.76 -4.00
C ASN A 23 8.97 15.65 -5.51
N ALA A 24 7.75 15.36 -5.98
CA ALA A 24 7.44 15.13 -7.39
C ALA A 24 8.41 14.11 -8.03
N GLY A 25 8.50 12.91 -7.41
CA GLY A 25 9.54 11.90 -7.67
C GLY A 25 9.81 11.65 -9.14
N TYR A 26 8.76 11.42 -9.94
CA TYR A 26 8.91 11.22 -11.38
C TYR A 26 9.60 12.38 -12.10
N ASN A 27 9.32 13.63 -11.72
CA ASN A 27 9.91 14.81 -12.34
C ASN A 27 11.40 14.99 -12.00
N GLN A 28 11.96 14.15 -11.15
CA GLN A 28 13.40 14.16 -10.84
C GLN A 28 14.21 13.25 -11.77
N ILE A 29 13.53 12.45 -12.61
CA ILE A 29 14.16 11.54 -13.56
C ILE A 29 14.03 12.13 -14.96
N PHE A 30 15.17 12.32 -15.65
CA PHE A 30 15.18 12.81 -17.02
C PHE A 30 14.69 11.76 -18.00
N MET A 31 13.99 12.21 -19.03
CA MET A 31 13.60 11.39 -20.16
C MET A 31 14.82 11.11 -21.05
N ALA A 32 14.83 9.92 -21.67
CA ALA A 32 15.76 9.68 -22.76
C ALA A 32 15.44 10.59 -23.96
N GLU A 33 16.46 11.11 -24.63
CA GLU A 33 16.28 12.07 -25.73
C GLU A 33 15.32 11.54 -26.82
N GLU A 34 15.40 10.27 -27.15
CA GLU A 34 14.54 9.58 -28.10
C GLU A 34 13.06 9.47 -27.70
N ASP A 35 12.76 9.67 -26.42
CA ASP A 35 11.41 9.57 -25.84
C ASP A 35 10.76 10.95 -25.59
N ILE A 36 11.53 12.03 -25.60
CA ILE A 36 11.05 13.38 -25.30
C ILE A 36 9.92 13.77 -26.26
N SER A 37 10.13 13.62 -27.57
CA SER A 37 9.13 13.97 -28.59
C SER A 37 7.82 13.17 -28.50
N LYS A 38 7.85 11.97 -27.92
CA LYS A 38 6.66 11.14 -27.71
C LYS A 38 5.73 11.69 -26.61
N THR A 39 6.21 12.66 -25.83
CA THR A 39 5.46 13.34 -24.75
C THR A 39 4.90 14.69 -25.17
N ALA A 40 5.00 15.02 -26.46
CA ALA A 40 4.58 16.32 -26.98
C ALA A 40 3.09 16.59 -26.73
N PHE A 41 2.78 17.76 -26.26
CA PHE A 41 1.41 18.23 -26.03
C PHE A 41 1.21 19.67 -26.48
N ARG A 42 0.01 20.00 -26.90
CA ARG A 42 -0.36 21.33 -27.34
C ARG A 42 -0.94 22.14 -26.19
N CYS A 43 -0.34 23.27 -25.91
CA CYS A 43 -0.93 24.22 -24.98
C CYS A 43 -2.11 24.98 -25.58
N ALA A 44 -3.09 25.29 -24.73
CA ALA A 44 -4.19 26.17 -25.09
C ALA A 44 -3.67 27.59 -25.47
N TRP A 45 -4.52 28.39 -26.16
CA TRP A 45 -4.23 29.79 -26.48
C TRP A 45 -3.05 30.02 -27.45
N PHE A 46 -2.82 29.13 -28.41
CA PHE A 46 -1.79 29.29 -29.47
C PHE A 46 -0.34 29.48 -28.99
N ILE A 47 -0.03 29.12 -27.71
CA ILE A 47 1.30 29.24 -27.13
C ILE A 47 2.32 28.32 -27.82
N GLY A 48 1.88 27.18 -28.36
CA GLY A 48 2.73 26.27 -29.12
C GLY A 48 2.67 24.83 -28.66
N LEU A 49 3.64 24.05 -29.17
CA LEU A 49 3.86 22.65 -28.83
C LEU A 49 4.98 22.55 -27.79
N PHE A 50 4.78 21.74 -26.77
CA PHE A 50 5.74 21.54 -25.68
C PHE A 50 5.98 20.05 -25.48
N GLU A 51 7.14 19.71 -24.94
CA GLU A 51 7.57 18.34 -24.66
C GLU A 51 8.07 18.26 -23.21
N TRP A 52 7.95 17.07 -22.62
CA TRP A 52 8.47 16.83 -21.28
C TRP A 52 9.93 16.36 -21.36
N VAL A 53 10.84 17.08 -20.75
CA VAL A 53 12.26 16.69 -20.60
C VAL A 53 12.50 15.82 -19.37
N VAL A 54 11.51 15.71 -18.49
CA VAL A 54 11.52 14.87 -17.30
C VAL A 54 10.32 13.92 -17.35
N MET A 55 10.42 12.82 -16.62
CA MET A 55 9.35 11.84 -16.53
C MET A 55 8.11 12.47 -15.89
N THR A 56 6.95 12.34 -16.52
CA THR A 56 5.68 12.93 -16.07
C THR A 56 4.68 11.89 -15.65
N PHE A 57 3.66 12.33 -14.90
CA PHE A 57 2.50 11.49 -14.58
C PHE A 57 1.75 11.07 -15.85
N GLY A 58 1.24 9.85 -15.85
CA GLY A 58 0.46 9.29 -16.98
C GLY A 58 1.26 8.39 -17.90
N LEU A 59 2.60 8.38 -17.84
CA LEU A 59 3.41 7.45 -18.58
C LEU A 59 3.24 6.03 -18.01
N LYS A 60 2.97 5.06 -18.89
CA LYS A 60 2.68 3.67 -18.50
C LYS A 60 3.79 3.04 -17.65
N ASN A 61 5.05 3.35 -17.95
CA ASN A 61 6.22 2.74 -17.31
C ASN A 61 6.85 3.62 -16.23
N ALA A 62 6.29 4.80 -15.92
CA ALA A 62 6.88 5.76 -14.97
C ALA A 62 7.20 5.11 -13.62
N GLY A 63 6.24 4.45 -12.98
CA GLY A 63 6.45 3.80 -11.68
C GLY A 63 7.51 2.71 -11.70
N ALA A 64 7.61 1.93 -12.79
CA ALA A 64 8.64 0.90 -12.91
C ALA A 64 10.04 1.49 -13.12
N THR A 65 10.14 2.62 -13.82
CA THR A 65 11.40 3.33 -14.06
C THR A 65 11.88 4.00 -12.77
N ASP A 66 10.98 4.67 -12.06
CA ASP A 66 11.26 5.27 -10.75
C ASP A 66 11.74 4.22 -9.74
N GLN A 67 11.00 3.13 -9.59
CA GLN A 67 11.40 2.04 -8.70
C GLN A 67 12.77 1.46 -9.05
N ARG A 68 13.12 1.39 -10.33
CA ARG A 68 14.44 0.93 -10.80
C ARG A 68 15.54 1.92 -10.40
N ALA A 69 15.29 3.22 -10.51
CA ALA A 69 16.20 4.26 -10.05
C ALA A 69 16.42 4.17 -8.53
N MET A 70 15.34 4.04 -7.75
CA MET A 70 15.41 3.87 -6.31
C MET A 70 16.17 2.60 -5.90
N ASN A 71 15.92 1.48 -6.59
CA ASN A 71 16.67 0.25 -6.36
C ASN A 71 18.17 0.39 -6.65
N LEU A 72 18.55 1.17 -7.66
CA LEU A 72 19.96 1.44 -7.96
C LEU A 72 20.59 2.33 -6.89
N ILE A 73 19.90 3.38 -6.47
CA ILE A 73 20.40 4.36 -5.49
C ILE A 73 20.61 3.71 -4.12
N PHE A 74 19.68 2.85 -3.71
CA PHE A 74 19.65 2.27 -2.36
C PHE A 74 19.95 0.76 -2.31
N HIS A 75 20.57 0.18 -3.35
CA HIS A 75 20.73 -1.26 -3.56
C HIS A 75 21.29 -2.02 -2.34
N ASP A 76 22.23 -1.44 -1.61
CA ASP A 76 22.90 -2.00 -0.43
C ASP A 76 22.15 -1.78 0.89
N LEU A 77 21.16 -0.91 0.90
CA LEU A 77 20.39 -0.51 2.08
C LEU A 77 18.98 -1.11 2.11
N LEU A 78 18.47 -1.49 0.91
CA LEU A 78 17.13 -2.08 0.74
C LEU A 78 17.00 -3.38 1.53
N GLY A 79 15.87 -3.55 2.24
CA GLY A 79 15.61 -4.73 3.06
C GLY A 79 16.36 -4.75 4.39
N VAL A 80 17.45 -3.99 4.54
CA VAL A 80 18.25 -3.91 5.76
C VAL A 80 17.75 -2.79 6.67
N ILE A 81 17.94 -1.54 6.26
CA ILE A 81 17.58 -0.35 7.03
C ILE A 81 16.47 0.47 6.40
N LEU A 82 16.12 0.21 5.13
CA LEU A 82 15.04 0.93 4.46
C LEU A 82 14.22 0.05 3.52
N GLU A 83 12.99 0.48 3.30
CA GLU A 83 12.10 -0.01 2.27
C GLU A 83 11.68 1.14 1.35
N VAL A 84 11.55 0.85 0.06
CA VAL A 84 11.15 1.84 -0.95
C VAL A 84 10.04 1.30 -1.83
N TYR A 85 9.00 2.09 -2.00
CA TYR A 85 7.94 1.86 -2.96
C TYR A 85 7.63 3.15 -3.71
N ILE A 86 8.19 3.28 -4.91
CA ILE A 86 8.10 4.49 -5.72
C ILE A 86 8.59 5.70 -4.88
N ASP A 87 7.76 6.71 -4.64
CA ASP A 87 8.08 7.93 -3.89
C ASP A 87 8.18 7.73 -2.37
N ASP A 88 7.59 6.65 -1.84
CA ASP A 88 7.52 6.39 -0.41
C ASP A 88 8.77 5.63 0.09
N ILE A 89 9.58 6.27 0.93
CA ILE A 89 10.76 5.67 1.56
C ILE A 89 10.51 5.53 3.06
N VAL A 90 10.74 4.33 3.59
CA VAL A 90 10.61 4.02 5.02
C VAL A 90 11.94 3.58 5.57
N ILE A 91 12.52 4.35 6.49
CA ILE A 91 13.74 3.99 7.21
C ILE A 91 13.32 3.37 8.54
N LYS A 92 13.84 2.18 8.82
CA LYS A 92 13.45 1.34 9.95
C LYS A 92 14.67 1.00 10.81
N SER A 93 14.55 1.12 12.13
CA SER A 93 15.63 0.79 13.05
C SER A 93 15.12 0.15 14.34
N ALA A 94 15.92 -0.73 14.93
CA ALA A 94 15.56 -1.40 16.17
C ALA A 94 15.54 -0.45 17.37
N GLY A 95 16.31 0.62 17.35
CA GLY A 95 16.43 1.59 18.43
C GLY A 95 16.88 2.97 17.96
N LEU A 96 16.69 3.96 18.82
CA LEU A 96 16.95 5.37 18.51
C LEU A 96 18.45 5.63 18.22
N GLY A 97 19.36 4.96 18.94
CA GLY A 97 20.82 5.15 18.75
C GLY A 97 21.28 4.84 17.33
N ASN A 98 20.81 3.73 16.76
CA ASN A 98 21.15 3.33 15.40
C ASN A 98 20.38 4.17 14.37
N HIS A 99 19.15 4.62 14.71
CA HIS A 99 18.29 5.32 13.78
C HIS A 99 18.89 6.61 13.23
N LEU A 100 19.61 7.36 14.06
CA LEU A 100 20.28 8.60 13.62
C LEU A 100 21.40 8.32 12.60
N ALA A 101 22.16 7.23 12.78
CA ALA A 101 23.19 6.82 11.84
C ALA A 101 22.58 6.34 10.53
N ASP A 102 21.54 5.51 10.60
CA ASP A 102 20.80 5.00 9.45
C ASP A 102 20.16 6.16 8.65
N LEU A 103 19.55 7.10 9.36
CA LEU A 103 18.94 8.29 8.74
C LEU A 103 19.99 9.15 8.05
N ARG A 104 21.13 9.41 8.70
CA ARG A 104 22.25 10.17 8.12
C ARG A 104 22.74 9.51 6.83
N LEU A 105 22.99 8.21 6.86
CA LEU A 105 23.44 7.45 5.70
C LEU A 105 22.47 7.59 4.51
N ASN A 106 21.17 7.48 4.79
CA ASN A 106 20.13 7.65 3.77
C ASN A 106 20.11 9.07 3.20
N LEU A 107 20.13 10.11 4.04
CA LEU A 107 20.12 11.51 3.60
C LEU A 107 21.40 11.87 2.81
N GLU A 108 22.56 11.35 3.18
CA GLU A 108 23.82 11.52 2.43
C GLU A 108 23.70 10.84 1.05
N ARG A 109 23.11 9.65 0.98
CA ARG A 109 22.85 8.95 -0.27
C ARG A 109 21.92 9.77 -1.18
N MET A 110 20.82 10.27 -0.64
CA MET A 110 19.88 11.13 -1.39
C MET A 110 20.57 12.41 -1.90
N ARG A 111 21.40 13.05 -1.07
CA ARG A 111 22.18 14.23 -1.47
C ARG A 111 23.15 13.91 -2.61
N ARG A 112 23.84 12.76 -2.54
CA ARG A 112 24.78 12.33 -3.58
C ARG A 112 24.13 12.15 -4.95
N TYR A 113 22.89 11.67 -4.97
CA TYR A 113 22.13 11.46 -6.22
C TYR A 113 21.17 12.61 -6.56
N GLY A 114 21.19 13.70 -5.79
CA GLY A 114 20.35 14.86 -6.03
C GLY A 114 18.85 14.65 -5.77
N LEU A 115 18.47 13.58 -5.04
CA LEU A 115 17.07 13.30 -4.71
C LEU A 115 16.53 14.33 -3.73
N LYS A 116 15.38 14.92 -4.08
CA LYS A 116 14.68 15.92 -3.27
C LYS A 116 13.48 15.30 -2.58
N MET A 117 13.30 15.64 -1.31
CA MET A 117 12.14 15.25 -0.51
C MET A 117 11.18 16.42 -0.30
N ASN A 118 9.94 16.09 -0.01
CA ASN A 118 8.96 17.06 0.50
C ASN A 118 8.97 17.04 2.04
N PRO A 119 9.62 17.99 2.73
CA PRO A 119 9.77 17.95 4.18
C PRO A 119 8.42 18.05 4.92
N PHE A 120 7.40 18.65 4.31
CA PHE A 120 6.06 18.75 4.91
C PHE A 120 5.28 17.45 4.96
N LYS A 121 5.70 16.47 4.15
CA LYS A 121 5.11 15.12 4.15
C LYS A 121 5.97 14.09 4.86
N CYS A 122 7.19 14.45 5.25
CA CYS A 122 8.08 13.55 5.98
C CYS A 122 7.74 13.50 7.47
N ALA A 123 7.92 12.32 8.07
CA ALA A 123 7.80 12.12 9.51
C ALA A 123 9.06 11.42 10.04
N PHE A 124 9.80 12.09 10.91
CA PHE A 124 11.10 11.64 11.38
C PHE A 124 11.01 11.03 12.78
N GLY A 125 11.64 9.87 12.98
CA GLY A 125 11.83 9.26 14.29
C GLY A 125 10.54 8.94 15.04
N VAL A 126 9.48 8.55 14.33
CA VAL A 126 8.17 8.28 14.90
C VAL A 126 8.01 6.80 15.30
N SER A 127 7.11 6.51 16.24
CA SER A 127 6.79 5.15 16.67
C SER A 127 5.75 4.46 15.77
N ALA A 128 5.02 5.24 14.96
CA ALA A 128 4.01 4.75 14.03
C ALA A 128 3.81 5.73 12.88
N GLY A 129 3.42 5.23 11.70
CA GLY A 129 3.08 6.07 10.57
C GLY A 129 2.38 5.31 9.45
N LYS A 130 1.95 6.06 8.44
CA LYS A 130 1.24 5.50 7.28
C LYS A 130 2.23 5.06 6.22
N PHE A 131 2.05 3.84 5.73
CA PHE A 131 2.79 3.28 4.61
C PHE A 131 1.88 2.41 3.76
N LEU A 132 1.79 2.71 2.47
CA LEU A 132 0.97 1.99 1.49
C LEU A 132 -0.49 1.77 1.94
N GLY A 133 -1.03 2.75 2.68
CA GLY A 133 -2.42 2.74 3.15
C GLY A 133 -2.68 1.97 4.42
N PHE A 134 -1.64 1.50 5.11
CA PHE A 134 -1.70 0.91 6.43
C PHE A 134 -0.95 1.77 7.45
N ILE A 135 -1.25 1.59 8.73
CA ILE A 135 -0.47 2.15 9.83
C ILE A 135 0.48 1.07 10.29
N ILE A 136 1.77 1.34 10.23
CA ILE A 136 2.83 0.44 10.71
C ILE A 136 3.43 0.99 12.01
N HIS A 137 3.77 0.08 12.92
CA HIS A 137 4.39 0.40 14.21
C HIS A 137 5.06 -0.85 14.82
N GLU A 138 5.73 -0.69 15.97
CA GLU A 138 6.47 -1.77 16.63
C GLU A 138 5.61 -3.03 16.89
N LYS A 139 4.35 -2.86 17.28
CA LYS A 139 3.46 -3.99 17.60
C LYS A 139 2.90 -4.69 16.37
N GLY A 140 2.96 -4.07 15.19
CA GLY A 140 2.50 -4.66 13.92
C GLY A 140 1.86 -3.67 12.95
N ILE A 141 0.80 -4.10 12.30
CA ILE A 141 0.15 -3.41 11.19
C ILE A 141 -1.32 -3.19 11.53
N GLU A 142 -1.81 -1.96 11.33
CA GLU A 142 -3.22 -1.60 11.51
C GLU A 142 -3.84 -1.06 10.23
N ILE A 143 -5.16 -1.20 10.12
CA ILE A 143 -5.92 -0.58 9.06
C ILE A 143 -6.16 0.89 9.40
N GLU A 144 -6.00 1.78 8.43
CA GLU A 144 -6.32 3.20 8.61
C GLU A 144 -7.79 3.38 9.03
N PRO A 145 -8.09 4.14 10.11
CA PRO A 145 -9.45 4.31 10.64
C PRO A 145 -10.46 4.82 9.61
N LYS A 146 -10.04 5.71 8.71
CA LYS A 146 -10.89 6.22 7.62
C LYS A 146 -11.41 5.10 6.70
N ARG A 147 -10.57 4.08 6.44
CA ARG A 147 -10.96 2.94 5.61
C ARG A 147 -11.94 2.01 6.33
N VAL A 148 -11.76 1.85 7.63
CA VAL A 148 -12.69 1.11 8.49
C VAL A 148 -14.06 1.79 8.47
N GLU A 149 -14.12 3.10 8.64
CA GLU A 149 -15.35 3.89 8.55
C GLU A 149 -16.00 3.77 7.14
N ALA A 150 -15.21 3.83 6.08
CA ALA A 150 -15.71 3.63 4.73
C ALA A 150 -16.33 2.24 4.52
N MET A 151 -15.82 1.20 5.19
CA MET A 151 -16.41 -0.14 5.16
C MET A 151 -17.72 -0.24 5.95
N LYS A 152 -17.85 0.49 7.07
CA LYS A 152 -19.11 0.55 7.85
C LYS A 152 -20.26 1.13 7.03
N ARG A 153 -19.96 2.14 6.22
CA ARG A 153 -20.96 2.91 5.43
C ARG A 153 -21.35 2.24 4.09
N VAL A 154 -20.73 1.11 3.73
CA VAL A 154 -21.07 0.44 2.47
C VAL A 154 -22.48 -0.10 2.54
N GLU A 155 -23.34 0.31 1.62
CA GLU A 155 -24.69 -0.22 1.46
C GLU A 155 -24.69 -1.62 0.83
N ALA A 156 -25.84 -2.30 0.86
CA ALA A 156 -25.97 -3.57 0.16
C ALA A 156 -25.87 -3.32 -1.36
N PRO A 157 -25.10 -4.12 -2.09
CA PRO A 157 -24.99 -4.00 -3.54
C PRO A 157 -26.36 -4.11 -4.22
N THR A 158 -26.65 -3.20 -5.13
CA THR A 158 -27.88 -3.20 -5.93
C THR A 158 -27.67 -3.74 -7.34
N CYS A 159 -26.40 -3.82 -7.78
CA CYS A 159 -25.99 -4.37 -9.07
C CYS A 159 -24.66 -5.10 -8.97
N LYS A 160 -24.29 -5.83 -10.04
CA LYS A 160 -23.02 -6.56 -10.14
C LYS A 160 -21.82 -5.65 -9.94
N LYS A 161 -21.85 -4.43 -10.50
CA LYS A 161 -20.79 -3.43 -10.39
C LYS A 161 -20.56 -2.97 -8.94
N ASP A 162 -21.62 -2.82 -8.16
CA ASP A 162 -21.51 -2.46 -6.74
C ASP A 162 -20.92 -3.61 -5.90
N LEU A 163 -21.30 -4.84 -6.23
CA LEU A 163 -20.69 -6.03 -5.62
C LEU A 163 -19.19 -6.09 -5.93
N GLN A 164 -18.78 -5.81 -7.17
CA GLN A 164 -17.35 -5.76 -7.54
C GLN A 164 -16.61 -4.69 -6.74
N LYS A 165 -17.16 -3.48 -6.63
CA LYS A 165 -16.58 -2.39 -5.81
C LYS A 165 -16.46 -2.80 -4.34
N PHE A 166 -17.51 -3.44 -3.78
CA PHE A 166 -17.49 -3.93 -2.41
C PHE A 166 -16.39 -4.96 -2.20
N LEU A 167 -16.30 -5.97 -3.07
CA LEU A 167 -15.29 -7.02 -2.95
C LEU A 167 -13.87 -6.50 -3.18
N GLY A 168 -13.68 -5.49 -4.04
CA GLY A 168 -12.42 -4.78 -4.14
C GLY A 168 -11.97 -4.16 -2.81
N LYS A 169 -12.90 -3.51 -2.09
CA LYS A 169 -12.62 -2.97 -0.74
C LYS A 169 -12.30 -4.07 0.27
N VAL A 170 -13.04 -5.19 0.22
CA VAL A 170 -12.79 -6.36 1.11
C VAL A 170 -11.44 -7.00 0.81
N ASN A 171 -11.08 -7.13 -0.47
CA ASN A 171 -9.79 -7.70 -0.89
C ASN A 171 -8.60 -6.90 -0.39
N TYR A 172 -8.72 -5.57 -0.29
CA TYR A 172 -7.70 -4.73 0.34
C TYR A 172 -7.43 -5.14 1.80
N LEU A 173 -8.46 -5.64 2.50
CA LEU A 173 -8.38 -6.11 3.89
C LEU A 173 -8.01 -7.60 4.01
N ARG A 174 -7.68 -8.26 2.90
CA ARG A 174 -7.46 -9.73 2.85
C ARG A 174 -6.48 -10.25 3.90
N ARG A 175 -5.42 -9.51 4.20
CA ARG A 175 -4.41 -9.89 5.19
C ARG A 175 -4.96 -9.99 6.62
N PHE A 176 -6.05 -9.27 6.92
CA PHE A 176 -6.70 -9.29 8.24
C PHE A 176 -7.83 -10.32 8.32
N ILE A 177 -8.19 -10.97 7.21
CA ILE A 177 -9.34 -11.86 7.12
C ILE A 177 -8.87 -13.28 6.79
N PHE A 178 -8.91 -14.14 7.79
CA PHE A 178 -8.60 -15.56 7.56
C PHE A 178 -9.63 -16.18 6.60
N ASN A 179 -9.14 -16.99 5.64
CA ASN A 179 -9.93 -17.67 4.62
C ASN A 179 -10.96 -16.74 3.94
N LEU A 180 -10.49 -15.59 3.43
CA LEU A 180 -11.35 -14.65 2.72
C LEU A 180 -12.05 -15.34 1.53
N SER A 181 -11.33 -16.17 0.77
CA SER A 181 -11.88 -16.90 -0.39
C SER A 181 -13.12 -17.71 -0.02
N GLY A 182 -13.06 -18.51 1.05
CA GLY A 182 -14.21 -19.27 1.55
C GLY A 182 -15.38 -18.37 2.00
N LYS A 183 -15.07 -17.18 2.56
CA LYS A 183 -16.10 -16.24 3.02
C LYS A 183 -16.80 -15.47 1.90
N ILE A 184 -16.14 -15.30 0.76
CA ILE A 184 -16.72 -14.62 -0.41
C ILE A 184 -17.30 -15.59 -1.45
N SER A 185 -17.11 -16.91 -1.27
CA SER A 185 -17.58 -17.93 -2.20
C SER A 185 -19.08 -17.86 -2.47
N SER A 186 -19.90 -17.47 -1.48
CA SER A 186 -21.34 -17.27 -1.61
C SER A 186 -21.73 -16.18 -2.64
N PHE A 187 -20.83 -15.27 -2.98
CA PHE A 187 -21.05 -14.26 -4.01
C PHE A 187 -20.62 -14.71 -5.40
N THR A 188 -19.92 -15.86 -5.52
CA THR A 188 -19.39 -16.38 -6.79
C THR A 188 -20.48 -16.60 -7.85
N PRO A 189 -21.67 -17.14 -7.53
CA PRO A 189 -22.74 -17.31 -8.51
C PRO A 189 -23.14 -15.97 -9.16
N ILE A 190 -23.26 -14.90 -8.36
CA ILE A 190 -23.64 -13.57 -8.84
C ILE A 190 -22.54 -12.99 -9.76
N PHE A 191 -21.28 -13.28 -9.50
CA PHE A 191 -20.17 -12.87 -10.36
C PHE A 191 -20.23 -13.49 -11.76
N ARG A 192 -20.71 -14.73 -11.86
CA ARG A 192 -20.79 -15.49 -13.11
C ARG A 192 -21.98 -15.12 -13.98
N LEU A 193 -22.94 -14.34 -13.46
CA LEU A 193 -24.06 -13.87 -14.26
C LEU A 193 -23.55 -13.09 -15.47
N LYS A 194 -24.05 -13.45 -16.66
CA LYS A 194 -23.72 -12.76 -17.91
C LYS A 194 -24.55 -11.49 -18.07
N ASP A 195 -25.79 -11.54 -17.66
CA ASP A 195 -26.74 -10.46 -17.78
C ASP A 195 -26.93 -9.73 -16.42
N GLU A 196 -26.91 -8.39 -16.45
CA GLU A 196 -27.15 -7.57 -15.25
C GLU A 196 -28.64 -7.60 -14.82
N ALA A 197 -29.53 -7.91 -15.72
CA ALA A 197 -30.99 -8.04 -15.44
C ALA A 197 -31.30 -9.22 -14.49
N GLU A 198 -30.43 -10.23 -14.41
CA GLU A 198 -30.57 -11.39 -13.51
C GLU A 198 -30.03 -11.14 -12.09
N PHE A 199 -29.55 -9.93 -11.79
CA PHE A 199 -28.98 -9.63 -10.48
C PHE A 199 -30.04 -9.67 -9.39
N THR A 200 -30.02 -10.73 -8.58
CA THR A 200 -30.92 -10.89 -7.41
C THR A 200 -30.11 -10.90 -6.12
N TRP A 201 -30.43 -9.99 -5.19
CA TRP A 201 -29.78 -9.89 -3.89
C TRP A 201 -30.64 -10.56 -2.81
N GLY A 202 -30.49 -11.87 -2.68
CA GLY A 202 -31.27 -12.71 -1.76
C GLY A 202 -30.89 -12.55 -0.28
N GLN A 203 -31.68 -13.16 0.61
CA GLN A 203 -31.49 -13.09 2.07
C GLN A 203 -30.14 -13.72 2.50
N ASN A 204 -29.69 -14.79 1.83
CA ASN A 204 -28.38 -15.40 2.07
C ASN A 204 -27.24 -14.40 1.82
N ASN A 205 -27.31 -13.63 0.75
CA ASN A 205 -26.28 -12.64 0.41
C ASN A 205 -26.24 -11.50 1.44
N LYS A 206 -27.41 -11.08 1.95
CA LYS A 206 -27.50 -10.09 3.04
C LYS A 206 -26.84 -10.61 4.32
N SER A 207 -27.06 -11.87 4.67
CA SER A 207 -26.46 -12.49 5.87
C SER A 207 -24.93 -12.60 5.75
N HIS A 208 -24.42 -13.03 4.59
CA HIS A 208 -22.98 -13.12 4.31
C HIS A 208 -22.31 -11.74 4.29
N LEU A 209 -22.96 -10.73 3.71
CA LEU A 209 -22.50 -9.35 3.73
C LEU A 209 -22.35 -8.84 5.17
N ARG A 210 -23.37 -9.08 6.00
CA ARG A 210 -23.35 -8.69 7.42
C ARG A 210 -22.21 -9.37 8.18
N ARG A 211 -22.01 -10.68 7.95
CA ARG A 211 -20.89 -11.43 8.55
C ARG A 211 -19.52 -10.88 8.12
N LEU A 212 -19.33 -10.61 6.83
CA LEU A 212 -18.08 -10.01 6.34
C LEU A 212 -17.82 -8.64 6.96
N ARG A 213 -18.84 -7.78 7.05
CA ARG A 213 -18.71 -6.47 7.73
C ARG A 213 -18.25 -6.63 9.18
N ILE A 214 -18.87 -7.53 9.95
CA ILE A 214 -18.47 -7.79 11.34
C ILE A 214 -17.03 -8.24 11.43
N ILE A 215 -16.57 -9.14 10.53
CA ILE A 215 -15.20 -9.61 10.50
C ILE A 215 -14.23 -8.49 10.16
N CYS A 216 -14.52 -7.67 9.15
CA CYS A 216 -13.70 -6.51 8.78
C CYS A 216 -13.58 -5.50 9.93
N LEU A 217 -14.64 -5.34 10.73
CA LEU A 217 -14.65 -4.41 11.86
C LEU A 217 -13.93 -4.93 13.10
N ARG A 218 -13.94 -6.25 13.33
CA ARG A 218 -13.32 -6.87 14.53
C ARG A 218 -11.82 -7.07 14.40
N ARG A 219 -11.29 -7.26 13.17
CA ARG A 219 -9.87 -7.60 12.92
C ARG A 219 -9.17 -6.44 12.22
N GLN A 220 -8.89 -5.38 12.97
CA GLN A 220 -8.21 -4.19 12.45
C GLN A 220 -6.70 -4.20 12.68
N TYR A 221 -6.18 -5.22 13.37
CA TYR A 221 -4.81 -5.27 13.85
C TYR A 221 -4.16 -6.64 13.57
N LEU A 222 -2.95 -6.63 13.02
CA LEU A 222 -2.06 -7.78 12.90
C LEU A 222 -0.82 -7.53 13.75
N ARG A 223 -0.60 -8.35 14.74
CA ARG A 223 0.58 -8.28 15.59
C ARG A 223 1.80 -8.77 14.83
N CYS A 224 2.87 -8.02 14.85
CA CYS A 224 4.17 -8.46 14.38
C CYS A 224 4.73 -9.49 15.39
N LEU A 225 5.05 -10.65 14.92
CA LEU A 225 5.82 -11.64 15.68
C LEU A 225 7.27 -11.48 15.24
N ARG A 226 8.08 -10.82 16.07
CA ARG A 226 9.53 -10.94 15.96
C ARG A 226 9.90 -12.38 16.29
N GLU A 227 10.43 -13.03 15.33
CA GLU A 227 11.18 -14.28 15.21
C GLU A 227 10.60 -15.15 14.10
N GLY A 228 11.27 -15.08 12.99
CA GLY A 228 11.63 -16.17 12.07
C GLY A 228 10.54 -17.08 11.50
N SER A 229 9.23 -16.84 11.60
CA SER A 229 8.29 -17.77 10.97
C SER A 229 7.03 -17.11 10.40
N LEU A 230 6.91 -17.21 9.08
CA LEU A 230 5.64 -17.14 8.34
C LEU A 230 4.54 -18.02 9.00
N LEU A 231 4.89 -19.09 9.71
CA LEU A 231 4.03 -19.95 10.49
C LEU A 231 3.39 -19.26 11.70
N GLY A 232 4.04 -18.30 12.33
CA GLY A 232 3.49 -17.55 13.47
C GLY A 232 2.27 -16.70 13.11
N PHE A 233 2.21 -16.14 11.90
CA PHE A 233 1.03 -15.40 11.43
C PHE A 233 -0.21 -16.27 11.27
N MET A 234 -0.04 -17.53 10.86
CA MET A 234 -1.13 -18.50 10.72
C MET A 234 -1.61 -19.03 12.07
N TRP A 235 -0.71 -19.22 13.05
CA TRP A 235 -1.02 -19.85 14.35
C TRP A 235 -1.84 -18.94 15.27
N LEU A 236 -1.54 -17.66 15.36
CA LEU A 236 -2.29 -16.71 16.17
C LEU A 236 -3.73 -16.50 15.68
N GLN A 237 -3.99 -16.75 14.41
CA GLN A 237 -5.36 -16.75 13.87
C GLN A 237 -6.15 -18.00 14.31
N LYS A 238 -5.49 -19.15 14.49
CA LYS A 238 -6.12 -20.40 14.96
C LYS A 238 -6.49 -20.35 16.45
N ILE A 239 -5.62 -19.81 17.30
CA ILE A 239 -5.84 -19.80 18.77
C ILE A 239 -7.04 -18.90 19.15
N LYS A 240 -7.29 -17.78 18.45
CA LYS A 240 -8.47 -16.96 18.73
C LYS A 240 -9.80 -17.53 18.23
N LEU A 241 -9.77 -18.55 17.38
CA LEU A 241 -11.00 -19.26 16.95
C LEU A 241 -11.44 -20.31 17.96
N LEU A 242 -10.51 -20.85 18.76
CA LEU A 242 -10.80 -21.88 19.78
C LEU A 242 -11.39 -21.31 21.09
N VAL A 243 -11.39 -20.01 21.29
CA VAL A 243 -11.90 -19.34 22.53
C VAL A 243 -13.30 -18.74 22.32
N LEU A 244 -13.97 -19.00 21.20
CA LEU A 244 -15.29 -18.45 20.84
C LEU A 244 -16.30 -19.54 20.43
N PHE A 245 -16.18 -20.76 20.98
CA PHE A 245 -17.26 -21.74 21.07
C PHE A 245 -17.67 -21.93 22.51
#